data_0589071965e490a555a36af1bb5f0db2
#
_entry.id   0589071965e490a555a36af1bb5f0db2
#
_cell.length_a   1.000
_cell.length_b   1.000
_cell.length_c   1.000
_cell.angle_alpha   90.00
_cell.angle_beta   90.00
_cell.angle_gamma   90.00
#
_symmetry.space_group_name_H-M   'P 1'
#
loop_
_entity.id
_entity.type
_entity.pdbx_description
1 polymer ?
#
loop_
_entity_poly.entity_id
_entity_poly.type
_entity_poly.pdbx_seq_one_letter_code
_entity_poly.pdbx_strand_id
1 'polypeptide(L)'
;LSVGFVVDDSIVVLENIVRHLEMGKSRMQAAKDGAREVGFTIISMTLSLVAIFIPLLFLSGLMGRLFREFSVTIGAAVLVSGVISLTLAPMLCSRYLREVRAEQHGRLYRATEAGYQWLVNQYARSLLVVLRHRLITLVFSLLILAATVWLFKAVPKGFIPSEDRDFIMVSTQTAQGVSWSSLVERMMQMGAIAQENPNVDRFMVNVSTSAMMMIVLKPKAERELSADQVIQDLRPKLNSIP
;
A
#
# COMPACT_ATOMS: atom_id res chain seq x y z
N LEU A 1 -1.02 9.57 -0.82
CA LEU A 1 -2.05 8.52 -0.69
C LEU A 1 -3.23 8.96 0.19
N SER A 2 -3.00 9.54 1.38
CA SER A 2 -4.09 9.98 2.29
C SER A 2 -5.01 11.06 1.70
N VAL A 3 -4.49 11.96 0.86
CA VAL A 3 -5.29 13.05 0.24
C VAL A 3 -6.43 12.49 -0.61
N GLY A 4 -6.21 11.39 -1.36
CA GLY A 4 -7.27 10.75 -2.14
C GLY A 4 -8.43 10.26 -1.28
N PHE A 5 -8.14 9.59 -0.17
CA PHE A 5 -9.18 9.11 0.76
C PHE A 5 -9.94 10.24 1.45
N VAL A 6 -9.27 11.38 1.70
CA VAL A 6 -9.87 12.54 2.38
C VAL A 6 -10.82 13.29 1.46
N VAL A 7 -10.50 13.40 0.17
CA VAL A 7 -11.30 14.16 -0.80
C VAL A 7 -12.55 13.39 -1.24
N ASP A 8 -12.48 12.07 -1.29
CA ASP A 8 -13.52 11.20 -1.84
C ASP A 8 -14.86 11.37 -1.11
N ASP A 9 -14.86 11.30 0.22
CA ASP A 9 -16.07 11.51 1.04
C ASP A 9 -16.73 12.88 0.78
N SER A 10 -15.90 13.93 0.65
CA SER A 10 -16.42 15.29 0.41
C SER A 10 -17.02 15.46 -0.99
N ILE A 11 -16.48 14.74 -2.00
CA ILE A 11 -17.03 14.73 -3.36
C ILE A 11 -18.41 14.09 -3.37
N VAL A 12 -18.58 12.95 -2.70
CA VAL A 12 -19.88 12.26 -2.61
C VAL A 12 -20.94 13.15 -1.96
N VAL A 13 -20.59 13.86 -0.87
CA VAL A 13 -21.51 14.81 -0.21
C VAL A 13 -21.85 15.95 -1.15
N LEU A 14 -20.85 16.56 -1.79
CA LEU A 14 -21.04 17.68 -2.70
C LEU A 14 -21.96 17.30 -3.87
N GLU A 15 -21.68 16.17 -4.52
CA GLU A 15 -22.48 15.67 -5.65
C GLU A 15 -23.93 15.48 -5.25
N ASN A 16 -24.19 14.85 -4.12
CA ASN A 16 -25.53 14.62 -3.64
C ASN A 16 -26.27 15.92 -3.30
N ILE A 17 -25.58 16.91 -2.72
CA ILE A 17 -26.14 18.23 -2.44
C ILE A 17 -26.47 18.97 -3.75
N VAL A 18 -25.57 18.90 -4.75
CA VAL A 18 -25.83 19.51 -6.08
C VAL A 18 -27.04 18.87 -6.73
N ARG A 19 -27.17 17.55 -6.66
CA ARG A 19 -28.37 16.85 -7.17
C ARG A 19 -29.67 17.35 -6.53
N HIS A 20 -29.70 17.55 -5.21
CA HIS A 20 -30.84 18.12 -4.52
C HIS A 20 -31.10 19.58 -4.91
N LEU A 21 -30.06 20.35 -5.21
CA LEU A 21 -30.20 21.72 -5.70
C LEU A 21 -30.81 21.76 -7.11
N GLU A 22 -30.39 20.86 -7.99
CA GLU A 22 -30.95 20.70 -9.34
C GLU A 22 -32.43 20.28 -9.33
N MET A 23 -32.87 19.59 -8.28
CA MET A 23 -34.29 19.28 -8.04
C MET A 23 -35.12 20.51 -7.60
N GLY A 24 -34.52 21.70 -7.53
CA GLY A 24 -35.19 22.96 -7.19
C GLY A 24 -35.32 23.23 -5.69
N LYS A 25 -34.61 22.51 -4.81
CA LYS A 25 -34.61 22.79 -3.37
C LYS A 25 -33.76 24.04 -3.07
N SER A 26 -34.12 24.75 -2.00
CA SER A 26 -33.28 25.83 -1.49
C SER A 26 -31.91 25.30 -1.04
N ARG A 27 -30.87 26.15 -1.09
CA ARG A 27 -29.48 25.79 -0.73
C ARG A 27 -29.36 25.09 0.64
N MET A 28 -30.07 25.65 1.63
CA MET A 28 -30.07 25.11 2.99
C MET A 28 -30.77 23.74 3.05
N GLN A 29 -31.88 23.59 2.35
CA GLN A 29 -32.62 22.34 2.27
C GLN A 29 -31.84 21.28 1.49
N ALA A 30 -31.24 21.63 0.34
CA ALA A 30 -30.41 20.76 -0.45
C ALA A 30 -29.21 20.26 0.35
N ALA A 31 -28.52 21.14 1.09
CA ALA A 31 -27.40 20.78 1.94
C ALA A 31 -27.81 19.81 3.09
N LYS A 32 -28.92 20.08 3.74
CA LYS A 32 -29.44 19.24 4.83
C LYS A 32 -29.90 17.87 4.34
N ASP A 33 -30.71 17.82 3.30
CA ASP A 33 -31.27 16.58 2.78
C ASP A 33 -30.19 15.73 2.09
N GLY A 34 -29.31 16.37 1.30
CA GLY A 34 -28.21 15.71 0.62
C GLY A 34 -27.20 15.10 1.59
N ALA A 35 -26.79 15.83 2.62
CA ALA A 35 -25.88 15.31 3.64
C ALA A 35 -26.51 14.17 4.45
N ARG A 36 -27.82 14.28 4.77
CA ARG A 36 -28.54 13.25 5.52
C ARG A 36 -28.67 11.94 4.73
N GLU A 37 -28.91 12.03 3.44
CA GLU A 37 -29.07 10.85 2.57
C GLU A 37 -27.79 10.01 2.49
N VAL A 38 -26.62 10.65 2.37
CA VAL A 38 -25.34 9.97 2.25
C VAL A 38 -24.61 9.77 3.59
N GLY A 39 -25.12 10.33 4.67
CA GLY A 39 -24.46 10.36 5.97
C GLY A 39 -24.10 8.95 6.49
N PHE A 40 -25.07 8.03 6.43
CA PHE A 40 -24.81 6.64 6.85
C PHE A 40 -23.77 5.96 5.97
N THR A 41 -23.80 6.20 4.66
CA THR A 41 -22.84 5.64 3.71
C THR A 41 -21.43 6.11 4.02
N ILE A 42 -21.24 7.41 4.27
CA ILE A 42 -19.93 7.98 4.61
C ILE A 42 -19.40 7.41 5.93
N ILE A 43 -20.23 7.34 6.97
CA ILE A 43 -19.83 6.74 8.24
C ILE A 43 -19.38 5.28 8.03
N SER A 44 -20.16 4.51 7.27
CA SER A 44 -19.83 3.10 6.98
C SER A 44 -18.54 2.96 6.18
N MET A 45 -18.31 3.82 5.17
CA MET A 45 -17.08 3.84 4.39
C MET A 45 -15.87 4.22 5.24
N THR A 46 -15.99 5.28 6.03
CA THR A 46 -14.93 5.74 6.95
C THR A 46 -14.54 4.64 7.94
N LEU A 47 -15.53 4.01 8.59
CA LEU A 47 -15.27 2.90 9.53
C LEU A 47 -14.64 1.69 8.84
N SER A 48 -15.10 1.34 7.65
CA SER A 48 -14.54 0.24 6.86
C SER A 48 -13.09 0.49 6.47
N LEU A 49 -12.75 1.73 6.06
CA LEU A 49 -11.38 2.12 5.74
C LEU A 49 -10.48 2.04 6.99
N VAL A 50 -10.94 2.54 8.13
CA VAL A 50 -10.17 2.46 9.39
C VAL A 50 -9.98 1.00 9.80
N ALA A 51 -10.99 0.16 9.66
CA ALA A 51 -10.93 -1.26 10.01
C ALA A 51 -9.84 -2.03 9.24
N ILE A 52 -9.54 -1.64 7.99
CA ILE A 52 -8.45 -2.24 7.19
C ILE A 52 -7.07 -1.99 7.83
N PHE A 53 -6.88 -0.86 8.51
CA PHE A 53 -5.61 -0.51 9.14
C PHE A 53 -5.42 -1.13 10.53
N ILE A 54 -6.49 -1.59 11.19
CA ILE A 54 -6.42 -2.20 12.53
C ILE A 54 -5.47 -3.41 12.58
N PRO A 55 -5.53 -4.39 11.65
CA PRO A 55 -4.61 -5.53 11.68
C PRO A 55 -3.13 -5.15 11.56
N LEU A 56 -2.82 -4.05 10.87
CA LEU A 56 -1.44 -3.58 10.69
C LEU A 56 -0.83 -3.05 12.01
N LEU A 57 -1.66 -2.62 12.96
CA LEU A 57 -1.21 -2.18 14.29
C LEU A 57 -0.65 -3.33 15.14
N PHE A 58 -1.05 -4.57 14.85
CA PHE A 58 -0.62 -5.77 15.56
C PHE A 58 0.60 -6.46 14.94
N LEU A 59 1.13 -5.93 13.83
CA LEU A 59 2.36 -6.43 13.24
C LEU A 59 3.55 -6.17 14.18
N SER A 60 4.43 -7.16 14.32
CA SER A 60 5.63 -7.09 15.13
C SER A 60 6.89 -6.88 14.28
N GLY A 61 8.02 -6.55 14.93
CA GLY A 61 9.31 -6.35 14.28
C GLY A 61 9.46 -5.02 13.55
N LEU A 62 10.42 -4.94 12.65
CA LEU A 62 10.75 -3.73 11.89
C LEU A 62 9.55 -3.27 11.02
N MET A 63 8.90 -4.22 10.36
CA MET A 63 7.71 -3.97 9.54
C MET A 63 6.56 -3.41 10.39
N GLY A 64 6.34 -3.98 11.58
CA GLY A 64 5.32 -3.51 12.50
C GLY A 64 5.52 -2.04 12.89
N ARG A 65 6.76 -1.60 13.13
CA ARG A 65 7.05 -0.20 13.44
C ARG A 65 6.71 0.73 12.28
N LEU A 66 7.13 0.38 11.06
CA LEU A 66 6.85 1.17 9.86
C LEU A 66 5.34 1.27 9.60
N PHE A 67 4.65 0.13 9.57
CA PHE A 67 3.22 0.12 9.26
C PHE A 67 2.35 0.71 10.36
N ARG A 68 2.78 0.69 11.61
CA ARG A 68 2.05 1.30 12.72
C ARG A 68 1.92 2.81 12.55
N GLU A 69 3.01 3.50 12.22
CA GLU A 69 2.99 4.94 11.98
C GLU A 69 2.08 5.31 10.81
N PHE A 70 2.17 4.57 9.70
CA PHE A 70 1.27 4.74 8.56
C PHE A 70 -0.18 4.51 8.92
N SER A 71 -0.49 3.44 9.64
CA SER A 71 -1.86 3.06 10.00
C SER A 71 -2.51 4.09 10.91
N VAL A 72 -1.79 4.57 11.92
CA VAL A 72 -2.29 5.60 12.84
C VAL A 72 -2.53 6.92 12.09
N THR A 73 -1.58 7.35 11.26
CA THR A 73 -1.67 8.60 10.51
C THR A 73 -2.83 8.57 9.50
N ILE A 74 -2.93 7.51 8.70
CA ILE A 74 -3.99 7.39 7.70
C ILE A 74 -5.34 7.19 8.38
N GLY A 75 -5.42 6.36 9.41
CA GLY A 75 -6.66 6.14 10.16
C GLY A 75 -7.20 7.44 10.79
N ALA A 76 -6.31 8.23 11.42
CA ALA A 76 -6.69 9.54 11.96
C ALA A 76 -7.14 10.52 10.85
N ALA A 77 -6.42 10.58 9.73
CA ALA A 77 -6.78 11.43 8.60
C ALA A 77 -8.14 11.07 8.01
N VAL A 78 -8.44 9.79 7.85
CA VAL A 78 -9.72 9.29 7.34
C VAL A 78 -10.88 9.61 8.31
N LEU A 79 -10.68 9.42 9.62
CA LEU A 79 -11.70 9.79 10.63
C LEU A 79 -12.00 11.28 10.62
N VAL A 80 -10.95 12.12 10.62
CA VAL A 80 -11.10 13.58 10.54
C VAL A 80 -11.80 13.99 9.23
N SER A 81 -11.47 13.34 8.12
CA SER A 81 -12.15 13.56 6.83
C SER A 81 -13.63 13.27 6.88
N GLY A 82 -14.04 12.12 7.43
CA GLY A 82 -15.44 11.77 7.58
C GLY A 82 -16.23 12.82 8.36
N VAL A 83 -15.66 13.34 9.45
CA VAL A 83 -16.26 14.42 10.25
C VAL A 83 -16.37 15.71 9.44
N ILE A 84 -15.32 16.11 8.73
CA ILE A 84 -15.29 17.32 7.89
C ILE A 84 -16.31 17.20 6.75
N SER A 85 -16.38 16.05 6.10
CA SER A 85 -17.29 15.79 4.98
C SER A 85 -18.76 15.86 5.41
N LEU A 86 -19.09 15.46 6.63
CA LEU A 86 -20.46 15.52 7.15
C LEU A 86 -20.84 16.84 7.82
N THR A 87 -19.86 17.70 8.13
CA THR A 87 -20.10 18.97 8.84
C THR A 87 -19.73 20.18 8.01
N LEU A 88 -18.45 20.31 7.65
CA LEU A 88 -17.93 21.48 6.96
C LEU A 88 -18.40 21.53 5.49
N ALA A 89 -18.39 20.42 4.78
CA ALA A 89 -18.78 20.39 3.38
C ALA A 89 -20.25 20.82 3.18
N PRO A 90 -21.26 20.28 3.89
CA PRO A 90 -22.63 20.76 3.79
C PRO A 90 -22.80 22.24 4.19
N MET A 91 -22.05 22.67 5.21
CA MET A 91 -22.10 24.06 5.66
C MET A 91 -21.57 25.01 4.57
N LEU A 92 -20.44 24.67 3.95
CA LEU A 92 -19.89 25.46 2.83
C LEU A 92 -20.84 25.44 1.61
N CYS A 93 -21.40 24.29 1.28
CA CYS A 93 -22.38 24.17 0.18
C CYS A 93 -23.61 25.05 0.43
N SER A 94 -24.16 25.09 1.65
CA SER A 94 -25.29 25.92 1.98
C SER A 94 -25.05 27.42 1.81
N ARG A 95 -23.77 27.87 1.94
CA ARG A 95 -23.39 29.27 1.85
C ARG A 95 -22.89 29.69 0.48
N TYR A 96 -22.06 28.87 -0.15
CA TYR A 96 -21.29 29.25 -1.35
C TYR A 96 -21.83 28.66 -2.65
N LEU A 97 -22.60 27.56 -2.62
CA LEU A 97 -23.15 26.99 -3.83
C LEU A 97 -24.17 27.96 -4.46
N ARG A 98 -24.02 28.22 -5.73
CA ARG A 98 -24.99 29.02 -6.50
C ARG A 98 -26.05 28.10 -7.10
N GLU A 99 -27.27 28.56 -7.21
CA GLU A 99 -28.30 27.86 -7.99
C GLU A 99 -27.79 27.69 -9.42
N VAL A 100 -27.86 26.47 -9.91
CA VAL A 100 -27.48 26.16 -11.29
C VAL A 100 -28.56 26.73 -12.20
N ARG A 101 -28.40 27.99 -12.60
CA ARG A 101 -29.20 28.53 -13.72
C ARG A 101 -28.50 28.04 -14.99
N ALA A 102 -29.32 27.65 -15.99
CA ALA A 102 -28.89 27.32 -17.33
C ALA A 102 -28.34 28.59 -18.04
N GLU A 103 -27.17 29.06 -17.55
CA GLU A 103 -26.46 30.18 -18.15
C GLU A 103 -25.70 29.71 -19.39
N GLN A 104 -25.53 30.63 -20.37
CA GLN A 104 -24.82 30.36 -21.62
C GLN A 104 -23.35 30.03 -21.34
N HIS A 105 -23.07 28.76 -21.30
CA HIS A 105 -21.70 28.25 -21.02
C HIS A 105 -20.81 28.57 -22.23
N GLY A 106 -19.60 29.07 -21.96
CA GLY A 106 -18.62 29.44 -22.96
C GLY A 106 -18.15 28.21 -23.82
N ARG A 107 -17.49 28.50 -24.94
CA ARG A 107 -17.02 27.47 -25.88
C ARG A 107 -16.16 26.41 -25.21
N LEU A 108 -15.30 26.79 -24.25
CA LEU A 108 -14.42 25.87 -23.53
C LEU A 108 -15.22 24.86 -22.67
N TYR A 109 -16.23 25.33 -21.96
CA TYR A 109 -17.13 24.49 -21.17
C TYR A 109 -17.87 23.48 -22.06
N ARG A 110 -18.38 23.91 -23.22
CA ARG A 110 -19.05 23.01 -24.18
C ARG A 110 -18.12 21.94 -24.74
N ALA A 111 -16.83 22.25 -24.95
CA ALA A 111 -15.85 21.28 -25.41
C ALA A 111 -15.52 20.22 -24.34
N THR A 112 -15.33 20.66 -23.08
CA THR A 112 -15.10 19.72 -21.95
C THR A 112 -16.34 18.88 -21.67
N GLU A 113 -17.52 19.47 -21.72
CA GLU A 113 -18.80 18.75 -21.57
C GLU A 113 -19.00 17.71 -22.68
N ALA A 114 -18.72 18.07 -23.94
CA ALA A 114 -18.80 17.11 -25.05
C ALA A 114 -17.82 15.94 -24.87
N GLY A 115 -16.60 16.21 -24.40
CA GLY A 115 -15.64 15.18 -24.07
C GLY A 115 -16.10 14.24 -22.95
N TYR A 116 -16.67 14.82 -21.89
CA TYR A 116 -17.26 14.06 -20.78
C TYR A 116 -18.45 13.21 -21.24
N GLN A 117 -19.36 13.78 -22.00
CA GLN A 117 -20.53 13.06 -22.55
C GLN A 117 -20.12 11.93 -23.51
N TRP A 118 -19.08 12.13 -24.29
CA TRP A 118 -18.51 11.06 -25.12
C TRP A 118 -18.00 9.90 -24.25
N LEU A 119 -17.25 10.20 -23.18
CA LEU A 119 -16.75 9.19 -22.24
C LEU A 119 -17.90 8.42 -21.57
N VAL A 120 -18.91 9.12 -21.08
CA VAL A 120 -20.12 8.53 -20.47
C VAL A 120 -20.83 7.61 -21.45
N ASN A 121 -20.98 8.03 -22.71
CA ASN A 121 -21.63 7.24 -23.74
C ASN A 121 -20.81 5.98 -24.09
N GLN A 122 -19.47 6.07 -24.10
CA GLN A 122 -18.62 4.91 -24.32
C GLN A 122 -18.70 3.93 -23.14
N TYR A 123 -18.69 4.44 -21.92
CA TYR A 123 -18.92 3.64 -20.73
C TYR A 123 -20.28 2.93 -20.77
N ALA A 124 -21.34 3.64 -21.06
CA ALA A 124 -22.68 3.07 -21.15
C ALA A 124 -22.77 1.97 -22.22
N ARG A 125 -22.15 2.17 -23.39
CA ARG A 125 -22.09 1.14 -24.44
C ARG A 125 -21.31 -0.10 -23.99
N SER A 126 -20.15 0.09 -23.40
CA SER A 126 -19.33 -1.03 -22.91
C SER A 126 -20.05 -1.82 -21.81
N LEU A 127 -20.74 -1.10 -20.91
CA LEU A 127 -21.53 -1.70 -19.85
C LEU A 127 -22.68 -2.55 -20.40
N LEU A 128 -23.39 -2.03 -21.42
CA LEU A 128 -24.46 -2.78 -22.08
C LEU A 128 -23.96 -4.07 -22.73
N VAL A 129 -22.76 -4.04 -23.35
CA VAL A 129 -22.13 -5.24 -23.93
C VAL A 129 -21.82 -6.26 -22.86
N VAL A 130 -21.21 -5.82 -21.75
CA VAL A 130 -20.87 -6.67 -20.60
C VAL A 130 -22.14 -7.31 -20.00
N LEU A 131 -23.18 -6.54 -19.77
CA LEU A 131 -24.45 -7.03 -19.22
C LEU A 131 -25.17 -7.97 -20.18
N ARG A 132 -25.11 -7.71 -21.48
CA ARG A 132 -25.69 -8.60 -22.50
C ARG A 132 -24.99 -9.95 -22.58
N HIS A 133 -23.67 -9.96 -22.38
CA HIS A 133 -22.84 -11.17 -22.50
C HIS A 133 -22.36 -11.67 -21.13
N ARG A 134 -23.28 -11.75 -20.17
CA ARG A 134 -22.98 -12.06 -18.77
C ARG A 134 -22.16 -13.33 -18.55
N LEU A 135 -22.38 -14.38 -19.38
CA LEU A 135 -21.60 -15.62 -19.28
C LEU A 135 -20.15 -15.44 -19.73
N ILE A 136 -19.92 -14.69 -20.82
CA ILE A 136 -18.56 -14.38 -21.29
C ILE A 136 -17.83 -13.54 -20.24
N THR A 137 -18.51 -12.55 -19.68
CA THR A 137 -17.97 -11.72 -18.61
C THR A 137 -17.61 -12.52 -17.36
N LEU A 138 -18.49 -13.47 -16.98
CA LEU A 138 -18.23 -14.37 -15.84
C LEU A 138 -16.98 -15.23 -16.10
N VAL A 139 -16.89 -15.87 -17.26
CA VAL A 139 -15.73 -16.70 -17.64
C VAL A 139 -14.46 -15.86 -17.64
N PHE A 140 -14.49 -14.66 -18.21
CA PHE A 140 -13.35 -13.74 -18.21
C PHE A 140 -12.93 -13.34 -16.80
N SER A 141 -13.89 -13.02 -15.92
CA SER A 141 -13.61 -12.71 -14.51
C SER A 141 -12.97 -13.90 -13.78
N LEU A 142 -13.46 -15.13 -14.02
CA LEU A 142 -12.87 -16.33 -13.44
C LEU A 142 -11.45 -16.60 -13.97
N LEU A 143 -11.19 -16.33 -15.24
CA LEU A 143 -9.85 -16.44 -15.82
C LEU A 143 -8.88 -15.42 -15.18
N ILE A 144 -9.33 -14.18 -15.00
CA ILE A 144 -8.52 -13.17 -14.28
C ILE A 144 -8.25 -13.62 -12.85
N LEU A 145 -9.26 -14.13 -12.15
CA LEU A 145 -9.09 -14.64 -10.78
C LEU A 145 -8.10 -15.79 -10.72
N ALA A 146 -8.20 -16.75 -11.65
CA ALA A 146 -7.26 -17.86 -11.76
C ALA A 146 -5.83 -17.39 -12.05
N ALA A 147 -5.69 -16.45 -12.98
CA ALA A 147 -4.40 -15.83 -13.31
C ALA A 147 -3.81 -15.09 -12.09
N THR A 148 -4.64 -14.37 -11.34
CA THR A 148 -4.24 -13.68 -10.10
C THR A 148 -3.73 -14.65 -9.05
N VAL A 149 -4.45 -15.76 -8.82
CA VAL A 149 -4.02 -16.80 -7.87
C VAL A 149 -2.72 -17.47 -8.34
N TRP A 150 -2.59 -17.72 -9.63
CA TRP A 150 -1.37 -18.27 -10.20
C TRP A 150 -0.17 -17.33 -10.04
N LEU A 151 -0.33 -16.06 -10.40
CA LEU A 151 0.68 -15.02 -10.22
C LEU A 151 1.06 -14.84 -8.75
N PHE A 152 0.08 -14.86 -7.86
CA PHE A 152 0.33 -14.76 -6.42
C PHE A 152 1.20 -15.91 -5.87
N LYS A 153 1.11 -17.10 -6.49
CA LYS A 153 1.97 -18.23 -6.15
C LYS A 153 3.34 -18.16 -6.81
N ALA A 154 3.41 -17.65 -8.04
CA ALA A 154 4.63 -17.59 -8.85
C ALA A 154 5.57 -16.45 -8.46
N VAL A 155 5.03 -15.31 -7.99
CA VAL A 155 5.84 -14.15 -7.63
C VAL A 155 6.53 -14.39 -6.29
N PRO A 156 7.85 -14.13 -6.17
CA PRO A 156 8.58 -14.21 -4.92
C PRO A 156 7.98 -13.26 -3.87
N LYS A 157 7.70 -13.77 -2.67
CA LYS A 157 7.13 -12.99 -1.57
C LYS A 157 8.26 -12.40 -0.73
N GLY A 158 8.56 -11.14 -0.93
CA GLY A 158 9.52 -10.38 -0.14
C GLY A 158 9.12 -8.92 -0.06
N PHE A 159 9.20 -8.33 1.13
CA PHE A 159 8.94 -6.90 1.30
C PHE A 159 10.11 -6.06 0.77
N ILE A 160 11.31 -6.53 0.99
CA ILE A 160 12.53 -5.94 0.44
C ILE A 160 12.99 -6.89 -0.66
N PRO A 161 13.03 -6.45 -1.93
CA PRO A 161 13.59 -7.28 -2.99
C PRO A 161 15.03 -7.67 -2.63
N SER A 162 15.35 -8.94 -2.73
CA SER A 162 16.74 -9.37 -2.59
C SER A 162 17.53 -8.83 -3.78
N GLU A 163 18.47 -7.95 -3.50
CA GLU A 163 19.44 -7.51 -4.50
C GLU A 163 20.63 -8.46 -4.47
N ASP A 164 20.99 -8.98 -5.62
CA ASP A 164 22.18 -9.83 -5.77
C ASP A 164 23.44 -8.95 -5.71
N ARG A 165 23.83 -8.59 -4.47
CA ARG A 165 25.03 -7.82 -4.16
C ARG A 165 26.21 -8.74 -3.93
N ASP A 166 27.40 -8.23 -4.19
CA ASP A 166 28.65 -8.98 -3.96
C ASP A 166 29.06 -9.01 -2.48
N PHE A 167 28.09 -8.79 -1.57
CA PHE A 167 28.31 -8.95 -0.13
C PHE A 167 27.06 -9.38 0.63
N ILE A 168 27.25 -10.11 1.72
CA ILE A 168 26.22 -10.55 2.67
C ILE A 168 26.57 -9.99 4.03
N MET A 169 25.58 -9.37 4.71
CA MET A 169 25.74 -8.94 6.10
C MET A 169 25.14 -9.96 7.05
N VAL A 170 25.94 -10.44 7.96
CA VAL A 170 25.52 -11.34 9.05
C VAL A 170 25.55 -10.54 10.35
N SER A 171 24.40 -10.46 11.01
CA SER A 171 24.25 -9.85 12.33
C SER A 171 23.98 -10.94 13.35
N THR A 172 24.79 -11.02 14.38
CA THR A 172 24.61 -11.97 15.48
C THR A 172 24.01 -11.27 16.70
N GLN A 173 23.00 -11.89 17.28
CA GLN A 173 22.48 -11.48 18.60
C GLN A 173 23.12 -12.37 19.65
N THR A 174 23.93 -11.78 20.52
CA THR A 174 24.58 -12.49 21.61
C THR A 174 23.76 -12.43 22.89
N ALA A 175 23.80 -13.50 23.68
CA ALA A 175 23.24 -13.50 25.02
C ALA A 175 23.95 -12.46 25.90
N GLN A 176 23.21 -11.86 26.83
CA GLN A 176 23.80 -10.92 27.78
C GLN A 176 24.86 -11.62 28.64
N GLY A 177 26.05 -11.02 28.77
CA GLY A 177 27.15 -11.54 29.60
C GLY A 177 28.21 -12.34 28.86
N VAL A 178 28.15 -12.47 27.55
CA VAL A 178 29.21 -13.10 26.75
C VAL A 178 30.46 -12.20 26.76
N SER A 179 31.65 -12.79 27.03
CA SER A 179 32.90 -12.03 26.98
C SER A 179 33.26 -11.62 25.56
N TRP A 180 33.93 -10.47 25.44
CA TRP A 180 34.39 -9.99 24.12
C TRP A 180 35.27 -10.98 23.39
N SER A 181 36.20 -11.65 24.11
CA SER A 181 37.11 -12.67 23.54
C SER A 181 36.36 -13.88 22.97
N SER A 182 35.35 -14.38 23.70
CA SER A 182 34.51 -15.49 23.24
C SER A 182 33.66 -15.08 22.01
N LEU A 183 33.21 -13.84 21.97
CA LEU A 183 32.44 -13.32 20.82
C LEU A 183 33.34 -13.25 19.56
N VAL A 184 34.55 -12.72 19.68
CA VAL A 184 35.51 -12.67 18.58
C VAL A 184 35.84 -14.06 18.07
N GLU A 185 36.10 -15.02 18.98
CA GLU A 185 36.44 -16.41 18.61
C GLU A 185 35.30 -17.05 17.80
N ARG A 186 34.05 -16.91 18.25
CA ARG A 186 32.86 -17.42 17.52
C ARG A 186 32.70 -16.76 16.15
N MET A 187 32.90 -15.45 16.07
CA MET A 187 32.78 -14.72 14.81
C MET A 187 33.89 -15.17 13.82
N MET A 188 35.10 -15.47 14.30
CA MET A 188 36.16 -15.98 13.47
C MET A 188 35.88 -17.42 13.00
N GLN A 189 35.28 -18.26 13.85
CA GLN A 189 34.84 -19.62 13.46
C GLN A 189 33.74 -19.52 12.37
N MET A 190 32.77 -18.62 12.53
CA MET A 190 31.73 -18.37 11.50
C MET A 190 32.35 -17.91 10.18
N GLY A 191 33.36 -17.03 10.25
CA GLY A 191 34.07 -16.55 9.08
C GLY A 191 34.86 -17.65 8.37
N ALA A 192 35.51 -18.55 9.11
CA ALA A 192 36.23 -19.70 8.54
C ALA A 192 35.26 -20.64 7.79
N ILE A 193 34.10 -20.95 8.39
CA ILE A 193 33.06 -21.75 7.72
C ILE A 193 32.53 -21.03 6.45
N ALA A 194 32.37 -19.73 6.51
CA ALA A 194 31.91 -18.97 5.33
C ALA A 194 32.95 -19.03 4.19
N GLN A 195 34.25 -19.01 4.54
CA GLN A 195 35.34 -19.05 3.57
C GLN A 195 35.56 -20.43 2.90
N GLU A 196 35.01 -21.50 3.46
CA GLU A 196 34.97 -22.81 2.79
C GLU A 196 34.07 -22.83 1.54
N ASN A 197 33.13 -21.86 1.42
CA ASN A 197 32.28 -21.78 0.25
C ASN A 197 33.04 -21.17 -0.94
N PRO A 198 33.10 -21.84 -2.10
CA PRO A 198 33.88 -21.39 -3.28
C PRO A 198 33.43 -20.05 -3.86
N ASN A 199 32.21 -19.60 -3.55
CA ASN A 199 31.66 -18.32 -4.00
C ASN A 199 32.02 -17.14 -3.09
N VAL A 200 32.66 -17.39 -1.94
CA VAL A 200 33.13 -16.37 -0.99
C VAL A 200 34.56 -15.97 -1.33
N ASP A 201 34.83 -14.69 -1.42
CA ASP A 201 36.17 -14.13 -1.62
C ASP A 201 36.86 -13.93 -0.27
N ARG A 202 36.22 -13.20 0.64
CA ARG A 202 36.74 -12.87 1.96
C ARG A 202 35.63 -12.53 2.95
N PHE A 203 35.98 -12.48 4.23
CA PHE A 203 35.07 -11.96 5.25
C PHE A 203 35.75 -10.89 6.10
N MET A 204 34.97 -10.02 6.67
CA MET A 204 35.38 -8.99 7.62
C MET A 204 34.47 -9.04 8.84
N VAL A 205 35.10 -9.06 10.03
CA VAL A 205 34.40 -9.09 11.31
C VAL A 205 34.55 -7.75 12.01
N ASN A 206 33.45 -7.17 12.43
CA ASN A 206 33.42 -5.99 13.28
C ASN A 206 32.70 -6.35 14.59
N VAL A 207 33.44 -6.30 15.68
CA VAL A 207 32.92 -6.57 17.02
C VAL A 207 32.99 -5.29 17.82
N SER A 208 31.82 -4.70 18.07
CA SER A 208 31.67 -3.53 18.96
C SER A 208 30.59 -3.84 19.99
N THR A 209 29.55 -3.02 20.11
CA THR A 209 28.35 -3.30 20.93
C THR A 209 27.44 -4.37 20.30
N SER A 210 27.60 -4.63 19.01
CA SER A 210 26.99 -5.73 18.27
C SER A 210 28.04 -6.38 17.38
N ALA A 211 28.00 -7.71 17.24
CA ALA A 211 28.88 -8.41 16.34
C ALA A 211 28.27 -8.48 14.94
N MET A 212 28.95 -7.91 13.98
CA MET A 212 28.60 -7.93 12.57
C MET A 212 29.72 -8.57 11.75
N MET A 213 29.35 -9.43 10.83
CA MET A 213 30.27 -9.98 9.85
C MET A 213 29.78 -9.64 8.45
N MET A 214 30.67 -9.11 7.63
CA MET A 214 30.45 -8.90 6.21
C MET A 214 31.18 -9.99 5.45
N ILE A 215 30.44 -10.79 4.70
CA ILE A 215 30.97 -11.81 3.79
C ILE A 215 30.97 -11.18 2.40
N VAL A 216 32.14 -11.02 1.81
CA VAL A 216 32.30 -10.51 0.45
C VAL A 216 32.30 -11.69 -0.49
N LEU A 217 31.43 -11.67 -1.47
CA LEU A 217 31.31 -12.69 -2.50
C LEU A 217 32.23 -12.35 -3.68
N LYS A 218 32.59 -13.35 -4.45
CA LYS A 218 33.22 -13.12 -5.75
C LYS A 218 32.31 -12.33 -6.67
N PRO A 219 32.84 -11.56 -7.62
CA PRO A 219 32.02 -10.85 -8.60
C PRO A 219 31.01 -11.77 -9.27
N LYS A 220 29.83 -11.27 -9.60
CA LYS A 220 28.75 -12.07 -10.20
C LYS A 220 29.16 -12.85 -11.45
N ALA A 221 30.15 -12.36 -12.19
CA ALA A 221 30.71 -13.04 -13.38
C ALA A 221 31.56 -14.27 -13.05
N GLU A 222 32.05 -14.40 -11.82
CA GLU A 222 32.96 -15.44 -11.38
C GLU A 222 32.33 -16.45 -10.41
N ARG A 223 31.06 -16.26 -10.05
CA ARG A 223 30.31 -17.13 -9.14
C ARG A 223 29.15 -17.83 -9.84
N GLU A 224 28.92 -19.08 -9.47
CA GLU A 224 27.83 -19.90 -10.00
C GLU A 224 26.50 -19.67 -9.27
N LEU A 225 26.55 -19.27 -7.99
CA LEU A 225 25.39 -19.09 -7.12
C LEU A 225 25.06 -17.60 -6.92
N SER A 226 23.76 -17.29 -6.87
CA SER A 226 23.31 -15.97 -6.44
C SER A 226 23.57 -15.74 -4.93
N ALA A 227 23.60 -14.49 -4.48
CA ALA A 227 23.76 -14.17 -3.06
C ALA A 227 22.71 -14.88 -2.19
N ASP A 228 21.46 -14.99 -2.62
CA ASP A 228 20.40 -15.70 -1.90
C ASP A 228 20.69 -17.22 -1.79
N GLN A 229 21.22 -17.84 -2.83
CA GLN A 229 21.57 -19.25 -2.80
C GLN A 229 22.75 -19.50 -1.86
N VAL A 230 23.75 -18.60 -1.85
CA VAL A 230 24.86 -18.67 -0.89
C VAL A 230 24.35 -18.48 0.55
N ILE A 231 23.38 -17.57 0.78
CA ILE A 231 22.77 -17.41 2.10
C ILE A 231 22.05 -18.70 2.54
N GLN A 232 21.32 -19.35 1.63
CA GLN A 232 20.63 -20.61 1.95
C GLN A 232 21.58 -21.75 2.28
N ASP A 233 22.75 -21.83 1.63
CA ASP A 233 23.79 -22.81 1.94
C ASP A 233 24.50 -22.51 3.26
N LEU A 234 24.84 -21.26 3.51
CA LEU A 234 25.59 -20.86 4.72
C LEU A 234 24.73 -20.83 5.98
N ARG A 235 23.45 -20.48 5.89
CA ARG A 235 22.56 -20.31 7.05
C ARG A 235 22.51 -21.53 7.99
N PRO A 236 22.33 -22.78 7.53
CA PRO A 236 22.31 -23.93 8.42
C PRO A 236 23.67 -24.18 9.05
N LYS A 237 24.78 -23.95 8.32
CA LYS A 237 26.14 -24.12 8.80
C LYS A 237 26.51 -23.10 9.89
N LEU A 238 26.13 -21.87 9.71
CA LEU A 238 26.35 -20.77 10.67
C LEU A 238 25.46 -20.90 11.91
N ASN A 239 24.25 -21.37 11.77
CA ASN A 239 23.35 -21.60 12.90
C ASN A 239 23.71 -22.82 13.75
N SER A 240 24.63 -23.66 13.31
CA SER A 240 25.12 -24.80 14.10
C SER A 240 26.15 -24.41 15.18
N ILE A 241 26.64 -23.18 15.14
CA ILE A 241 27.56 -22.63 16.14
C ILE A 241 26.71 -22.12 17.33
N PRO A 242 26.98 -22.64 18.55
CA PRO A 242 26.18 -22.34 19.73
C PRO A 242 26.37 -20.90 20.25
#